data_a1e7c495b95a0b6c7bf94029ced61a5a
#
_entry.id   a1e7c495b95a0b6c7bf94029ced61a5a
#
_cell.length_a   1.000
_cell.length_b   1.000
_cell.length_c   1.000
_cell.angle_alpha   90.00
_cell.angle_beta   90.00
_cell.angle_gamma   90.00
#
_symmetry.space_group_name_H-M   'P 1'
#
loop_
_entity.id
_entity.type
_entity.pdbx_description
1 polymer ?
#
loop_
_entity_poly.entity_id
_entity_poly.type
_entity_poly.pdbx_seq_one_letter_code
_entity_poly.pdbx_strand_id
1 'polypeptide(L)'
;MSVRSAVHAAIAQTAADSSVTLPPLTDHTVLLDSGLDSLAIAILVARLEDTLGFDPFATSDDTEYPVTVGDFVRFYERAAERRGFTASRADQAV
;
A
#
# COMPACT_ATOMS: atom_id res chain seq x y z
N MET A 1 -13.60 1.91 5.19
CA MET A 1 -12.17 1.59 5.11
C MET A 1 -11.43 2.71 4.41
N SER A 2 -10.27 3.08 4.89
CA SER A 2 -9.46 4.11 4.27
C SER A 2 -8.34 3.46 3.43
N VAL A 3 -7.73 4.25 2.55
CA VAL A 3 -6.58 3.78 1.77
C VAL A 3 -5.45 3.39 2.74
N ARG A 4 -5.19 4.21 3.75
CA ARG A 4 -4.18 3.89 4.77
C ARG A 4 -4.45 2.55 5.44
N SER A 5 -5.69 2.29 5.86
CA SER A 5 -6.06 1.03 6.50
C SER A 5 -5.87 -0.14 5.55
N ALA A 6 -6.25 0.01 4.28
CA ALA A 6 -6.08 -1.04 3.28
C ALA A 6 -4.61 -1.36 3.06
N VAL A 7 -3.76 -0.33 2.99
CA VAL A 7 -2.33 -0.51 2.81
C VAL A 7 -1.73 -1.24 4.02
N HIS A 8 -2.05 -0.81 5.24
CA HIS A 8 -1.53 -1.46 6.44
C HIS A 8 -1.99 -2.91 6.56
N ALA A 9 -3.27 -3.18 6.25
CA ALA A 9 -3.80 -4.53 6.28
C ALA A 9 -3.09 -5.43 5.27
N ALA A 10 -2.84 -4.91 4.07
CA ALA A 10 -2.14 -5.67 3.03
C ALA A 10 -0.70 -5.97 3.42
N ILE A 11 -0.02 -5.01 4.05
CA ILE A 11 1.35 -5.23 4.56
C ILE A 11 1.36 -6.36 5.59
N ALA A 12 0.44 -6.30 6.55
CA ALA A 12 0.36 -7.32 7.60
C ALA A 12 0.06 -8.70 7.02
N GLN A 13 -0.85 -8.79 6.07
CA GLN A 13 -1.22 -10.05 5.45
C GLN A 13 -0.06 -10.63 4.64
N THR A 14 0.63 -9.78 3.90
CA THR A 14 1.78 -10.20 3.09
C THR A 14 2.91 -10.72 3.98
N ALA A 15 3.15 -10.05 5.08
CA ALA A 15 4.16 -10.50 6.05
C ALA A 15 3.77 -11.86 6.64
N ALA A 16 2.51 -12.03 7.01
CA ALA A 16 2.03 -13.30 7.57
C ALA A 16 2.19 -14.44 6.56
N ASP A 17 1.85 -14.21 5.31
CA ASP A 17 1.97 -15.22 4.25
C ASP A 17 3.42 -15.55 3.94
N SER A 18 4.33 -14.62 4.16
CA SER A 18 5.76 -14.81 3.93
C SER A 18 6.50 -15.28 5.17
N SER A 19 5.79 -15.53 6.26
CA SER A 19 6.36 -15.93 7.56
C SER A 19 7.34 -14.89 8.09
N VAL A 20 7.07 -13.62 7.85
CA VAL A 20 7.88 -12.50 8.31
C VAL A 20 7.22 -11.88 9.54
N THR A 21 8.00 -11.69 10.59
CA THR A 21 7.54 -10.97 11.78
C THR A 21 7.93 -9.50 11.61
N LEU A 22 6.92 -8.64 11.52
CA LEU A 22 7.16 -7.22 11.34
C LEU A 22 7.43 -6.54 12.68
N PRO A 23 8.38 -5.59 12.72
CA PRO A 23 8.49 -4.69 13.86
C PRO A 23 7.28 -3.74 13.87
N PRO A 24 7.07 -2.99 14.96
CA PRO A 24 6.06 -1.94 14.93
C PRO A 24 6.32 -0.99 13.76
N LEU A 25 5.31 -0.80 12.90
CA LEU A 25 5.46 0.05 11.72
C LEU A 25 5.07 1.48 12.03
N THR A 26 5.91 2.40 11.60
CA THR A 26 5.60 3.82 11.62
C THR A 26 5.72 4.35 10.20
N ASP A 27 5.28 5.59 9.97
CA ASP A 27 5.44 6.20 8.66
C ASP A 27 6.90 6.36 8.26
N HIS A 28 7.82 6.33 9.23
CA HIS A 28 9.27 6.46 8.98
C HIS A 28 9.96 5.13 8.73
N THR A 29 9.28 4.01 8.92
CA THR A 29 9.87 2.69 8.71
C THR A 29 10.15 2.49 7.23
N VAL A 30 11.38 2.12 6.89
CA VAL A 30 11.76 1.80 5.51
C VAL A 30 11.23 0.41 5.18
N LEU A 31 10.46 0.30 4.08
CA LEU A 31 9.80 -0.96 3.71
C LEU A 31 10.78 -2.12 3.58
N LEU A 32 11.89 -1.91 2.90
CA LEU A 32 12.88 -2.98 2.70
C LEU A 32 13.61 -3.37 3.96
N ASP A 33 13.60 -2.50 4.98
CA ASP A 33 14.18 -2.79 6.28
C ASP A 33 13.21 -3.45 7.25
N SER A 34 11.95 -3.58 6.85
CA SER A 34 10.91 -4.18 7.71
C SER A 34 10.98 -5.71 7.75
N GLY A 35 11.78 -6.32 6.88
CA GLY A 35 11.83 -7.76 6.71
C GLY A 35 11.18 -8.25 5.42
N LEU A 36 10.46 -7.37 4.73
CA LEU A 36 9.87 -7.70 3.42
C LEU A 36 10.92 -7.51 2.33
N ASP A 37 11.08 -8.51 1.49
CA ASP A 37 11.98 -8.40 0.34
C ASP A 37 11.23 -7.89 -0.91
N SER A 38 11.93 -7.78 -2.03
CA SER A 38 11.36 -7.28 -3.28
C SER A 38 10.18 -8.12 -3.75
N LEU A 39 10.26 -9.43 -3.59
CA LEU A 39 9.19 -10.33 -4.00
C LEU A 39 7.95 -10.10 -3.14
N ALA A 40 8.13 -9.98 -1.83
CA ALA A 40 7.03 -9.73 -0.93
C ALA A 40 6.36 -8.39 -1.24
N ILE A 41 7.15 -7.37 -1.57
CA ILE A 41 6.60 -6.07 -1.95
C ILE A 41 5.83 -6.15 -3.27
N ALA A 42 6.29 -6.95 -4.23
CA ALA A 42 5.54 -7.17 -5.46
C ALA A 42 4.19 -7.83 -5.19
N ILE A 43 4.16 -8.78 -4.27
CA ILE A 43 2.91 -9.44 -3.86
C ILE A 43 2.00 -8.45 -3.17
N LEU A 44 2.56 -7.59 -2.32
CA LEU A 44 1.82 -6.53 -1.63
C LEU A 44 1.13 -5.60 -2.64
N VAL A 45 1.84 -5.17 -3.68
CA VAL A 45 1.29 -4.31 -4.71
C VAL A 45 0.13 -5.01 -5.44
N ALA A 46 0.30 -6.29 -5.76
CA ALA A 46 -0.76 -7.06 -6.42
C ALA A 46 -2.01 -7.19 -5.54
N ARG A 47 -1.83 -7.39 -4.24
CA ARG A 47 -2.96 -7.44 -3.30
C ARG A 47 -3.70 -6.12 -3.23
N LEU A 48 -2.95 -5.02 -3.24
CA LEU A 48 -3.56 -3.70 -3.18
C LEU A 48 -4.31 -3.38 -4.47
N GLU A 49 -3.83 -3.86 -5.61
CA GLU A 49 -4.57 -3.73 -6.85
C GLU A 49 -5.92 -4.44 -6.76
N ASP A 50 -5.94 -5.65 -6.20
CA ASP A 50 -7.19 -6.38 -6.00
C ASP A 50 -8.13 -5.67 -5.03
N THR A 51 -7.58 -5.11 -3.96
CA THR A 51 -8.39 -4.47 -2.92
C THR A 51 -8.90 -3.10 -3.33
N LEU A 52 -8.05 -2.29 -3.94
CA LEU A 52 -8.36 -0.90 -4.27
C LEU A 52 -8.82 -0.72 -5.71
N GLY A 53 -8.50 -1.66 -6.59
CA GLY A 53 -8.92 -1.62 -7.97
C GLY A 53 -8.00 -0.83 -8.89
N PHE A 54 -6.81 -0.43 -8.43
CA PHE A 54 -5.85 0.28 -9.26
C PHE A 54 -4.42 0.00 -8.79
N ASP A 55 -3.48 0.20 -9.70
CA ASP A 55 -2.04 0.06 -9.45
C ASP A 55 -1.38 1.39 -9.81
N PRO A 56 -0.99 2.20 -8.81
CA PRO A 56 -0.37 3.49 -9.08
C PRO A 56 1.00 3.39 -9.75
N PHE A 57 1.69 2.26 -9.59
CA PHE A 57 3.00 2.07 -10.23
C PHE A 57 2.86 1.87 -11.74
N ALA A 58 1.75 1.30 -12.18
CA ALA A 58 1.52 1.07 -13.61
C ALA A 58 1.13 2.34 -14.34
N THR A 59 0.51 3.30 -13.66
CA THR A 59 -0.07 4.49 -14.29
C THR A 59 0.66 5.78 -13.97
N SER A 60 1.61 5.74 -13.02
CA SER A 60 2.35 6.93 -12.60
C SER A 60 3.53 7.19 -13.51
N ASP A 61 3.73 8.45 -13.86
CA ASP A 61 4.93 8.89 -14.57
C ASP A 61 6.05 9.28 -13.61
N ASP A 62 5.78 9.23 -12.31
CA ASP A 62 6.77 9.56 -11.31
C ASP A 62 7.91 8.55 -11.32
N THR A 63 9.12 9.07 -11.26
CA THR A 63 10.32 8.23 -11.18
C THR A 63 10.74 7.98 -9.75
N GLU A 64 10.12 8.63 -8.80
CA GLU A 64 10.40 8.43 -7.38
C GLU A 64 9.58 7.27 -6.83
N TYR A 65 10.28 6.31 -6.25
CA TYR A 65 9.62 5.18 -5.62
C TYR A 65 9.47 5.43 -4.12
N PRO A 66 8.37 4.99 -3.52
CA PRO A 66 8.21 5.13 -2.07
C PRO A 66 9.26 4.29 -1.34
N VAL A 67 9.86 4.86 -0.33
CA VAL A 67 10.91 4.22 0.47
C VAL A 67 10.35 3.81 1.83
N THR A 68 9.62 4.69 2.49
CA THR A 68 9.06 4.43 3.81
C THR A 68 7.60 3.99 3.70
N VAL A 69 7.09 3.45 4.80
CA VAL A 69 5.66 3.10 4.89
C VAL A 69 4.80 4.32 4.63
N GLY A 70 5.16 5.46 5.21
CA GLY A 70 4.43 6.71 4.98
C GLY A 70 4.44 7.14 3.52
N ASP A 71 5.59 7.02 2.85
CA ASP A 71 5.69 7.32 1.42
C ASP A 71 4.79 6.41 0.61
N PHE A 72 4.76 5.14 0.96
CA PHE A 72 3.95 4.12 0.28
C PHE A 72 2.46 4.44 0.42
N VAL A 73 2.03 4.75 1.63
CA VAL A 73 0.63 5.11 1.89
C VAL A 73 0.25 6.36 1.09
N ARG A 74 1.09 7.41 1.15
CA ARG A 74 0.81 8.66 0.42
C ARG A 74 0.76 8.45 -1.09
N PHE A 75 1.60 7.56 -1.61
CA PHE A 75 1.62 7.24 -3.03
C PHE A 75 0.25 6.70 -3.47
N TYR A 76 -0.29 5.77 -2.69
CA TYR A 76 -1.61 5.21 -2.96
C TYR A 76 -2.73 6.22 -2.72
N GLU A 77 -2.61 7.05 -1.68
CA GLU A 77 -3.61 8.08 -1.41
C GLU A 77 -3.70 9.09 -2.55
N ARG A 78 -2.55 9.53 -3.08
CA ARG A 78 -2.53 10.47 -4.20
C ARG A 78 -3.13 9.85 -5.46
N ALA A 79 -2.82 8.59 -5.72
CA ALA A 79 -3.39 7.90 -6.86
C ALA A 79 -4.90 7.76 -6.73
N ALA A 80 -5.38 7.47 -5.53
CA ALA A 80 -6.81 7.38 -5.25
C ALA A 80 -7.50 8.72 -5.50
N GLU A 81 -6.89 9.82 -5.06
CA GLU A 81 -7.43 11.16 -5.29
C GLU A 81 -7.53 11.48 -6.78
N ARG A 82 -6.48 11.15 -7.55
CA ARG A 82 -6.49 11.40 -8.99
C ARG A 82 -7.57 10.61 -9.71
N ARG A 83 -7.95 9.46 -9.18
CA ARG A 83 -9.02 8.64 -9.77
C ARG A 83 -10.40 9.01 -9.24
N GLY A 84 -10.47 9.97 -8.33
CA GLY A 84 -11.73 10.31 -7.67
C GLY A 84 -12.20 9.26 -6.68
N PHE A 85 -11.32 8.34 -6.32
CA PHE A 85 -11.64 7.27 -5.39
C PHE A 85 -11.46 7.75 -3.94
N THR A 86 -12.46 7.51 -3.12
CA THR A 86 -12.31 7.62 -1.66
C THR A 86 -12.99 6.41 -1.03
N ALA A 87 -12.28 5.72 -0.15
CA ALA A 87 -12.80 4.51 0.47
C ALA A 87 -14.05 4.79 1.31
N SER A 88 -14.05 5.91 2.04
CA SER A 88 -15.21 6.31 2.82
C SER A 88 -16.40 6.66 1.94
N ARG A 89 -16.17 7.25 0.78
CA ARG A 89 -17.22 7.58 -0.16
C ARG A 89 -17.82 6.32 -0.78
N ALA A 90 -17.00 5.32 -1.06
CA ALA A 90 -17.48 4.06 -1.59
C ALA A 90 -18.48 3.42 -0.64
N ASP A 91 -18.24 3.51 0.65
CA ASP A 91 -19.16 3.00 1.66
C ASP A 91 -20.47 3.75 1.66
N GLN A 92 -20.42 5.04 1.38
CA GLN A 92 -21.61 5.89 1.37
C GLN A 92 -22.43 5.75 0.10
N ALA A 93 -21.82 5.30 -0.97
CA ALA A 93 -22.50 5.16 -2.25
C ALA A 93 -23.45 3.95 -2.29
N VAL A 94 -23.45 3.16 -1.28
CA VAL A 94 -24.25 1.94 -1.22
C VAL A 94 -25.67 2.17 -0.68
#